data_c6b7ed97f4b2838735451887bf4f4e7d
#
_entry.id   c6b7ed97f4b2838735451887bf4f4e7d
#
_cell.length_a   1.000
_cell.length_b   1.000
_cell.length_c   1.000
_cell.angle_alpha   90.00
_cell.angle_beta   90.00
_cell.angle_gamma   90.00
#
_symmetry.space_group_name_H-M   'P 1'
#
loop_
_entity.id
_entity.type
_entity.pdbx_description
1 polymer ?
#
loop_
_entity_poly.entity_id
_entity_poly.type
_entity_poly.pdbx_seq_one_letter_code
_entity_poly.pdbx_strand_id
1 'polypeptide(L)'
;MTRLRLPAVNELSYRTLVWLTYRLAATFALGLPLVLLVWSALRREASVLRLLTLYWKVASLMGISMLLLTDQRPLGYLTAVIAPLLMACSVWFWVDLNEELEDLPLWRPLPLTVRLWRWALSGFAIVSVAMTATALGCMQQSGSMDCLAWQEAPKGVHSVVETVFDFLFGGQWTEAVAAFIGYAALVAYVAGLLQWLLVRLPRQGRVAGGF
;
A
#
# COMPACT_ATOMS: atom_id res chain seq x y z
N MET A 1 -25.27 34.64 23.75
CA MET A 1 -25.07 34.36 22.31
C MET A 1 -24.17 33.15 22.18
N THR A 2 -24.79 31.99 22.10
CA THR A 2 -24.12 30.66 22.07
C THR A 2 -23.64 30.42 20.64
N ARG A 3 -22.32 30.46 20.42
CA ARG A 3 -21.74 30.04 19.13
C ARG A 3 -22.04 28.56 18.93
N LEU A 4 -22.96 28.27 18.01
CA LEU A 4 -23.12 26.91 17.50
C LEU A 4 -21.75 26.42 16.97
N ARG A 5 -21.21 25.43 17.66
CA ARG A 5 -20.03 24.71 17.18
C ARG A 5 -20.43 23.94 15.92
N LEU A 6 -19.87 24.33 14.78
CA LEU A 6 -19.89 23.59 13.52
C LEU A 6 -18.63 22.67 13.33
N PRO A 7 -18.05 22.03 14.38
CA PRO A 7 -16.94 21.10 14.19
C PRO A 7 -17.39 19.69 13.81
N ALA A 8 -18.59 19.25 14.22
CA ALA A 8 -19.02 17.86 14.06
C ALA A 8 -19.22 17.43 12.58
N VAL A 9 -19.61 18.33 11.70
CA VAL A 9 -19.87 18.00 10.28
C VAL A 9 -18.57 17.82 9.53
N ASN A 10 -17.55 18.66 9.78
CA ASN A 10 -16.25 18.56 9.12
C ASN A 10 -15.46 17.33 9.59
N GLU A 11 -15.51 17.00 10.88
CA GLU A 11 -14.84 15.81 11.44
C GLU A 11 -15.47 14.51 10.91
N LEU A 12 -16.79 14.43 10.83
CA LEU A 12 -17.49 13.27 10.27
C LEU A 12 -17.15 13.09 8.79
N SER A 13 -17.06 14.19 8.02
CA SER A 13 -16.68 14.16 6.62
C SER A 13 -15.23 13.70 6.42
N TYR A 14 -14.29 14.18 7.25
CA TYR A 14 -12.87 13.78 7.16
C TYR A 14 -12.68 12.30 7.47
N ARG A 15 -13.25 11.80 8.55
CA ARG A 15 -13.23 10.38 8.91
C ARG A 15 -13.80 9.49 7.78
N THR A 16 -14.89 9.93 7.15
CA THR A 16 -15.48 9.21 6.01
C THR A 16 -14.52 9.17 4.82
N LEU A 17 -13.80 10.26 4.53
CA LEU A 17 -12.80 10.30 3.46
C LEU A 17 -11.61 9.39 3.75
N VAL A 18 -11.14 9.35 5.00
CA VAL A 18 -10.08 8.42 5.44
C VAL A 18 -10.52 6.97 5.22
N TRP A 19 -11.73 6.61 5.66
CA TRP A 19 -12.29 5.28 5.43
C TRP A 19 -12.46 4.95 3.94
N LEU A 20 -12.87 5.92 3.12
CA LEU A 20 -12.94 5.76 1.68
C LEU A 20 -11.56 5.45 1.09
N THR A 21 -10.51 6.16 1.54
CA THR A 21 -9.12 5.91 1.11
C THR A 21 -8.69 4.48 1.44
N TYR A 22 -8.98 3.96 2.63
CA TYR A 22 -8.68 2.57 2.99
C TYR A 22 -9.46 1.55 2.16
N ARG A 23 -10.75 1.81 1.85
CA ARG A 23 -11.55 0.93 0.99
C ARG A 23 -11.01 0.91 -0.44
N LEU A 24 -10.63 2.07 -0.98
CA LEU A 24 -10.00 2.16 -2.30
C LEU A 24 -8.65 1.44 -2.30
N ALA A 25 -7.85 1.57 -1.23
CA ALA A 25 -6.61 0.83 -1.06
C ALA A 25 -6.85 -0.69 -1.06
N ALA A 26 -7.81 -1.17 -0.27
CA ALA A 26 -8.17 -2.58 -0.22
C ALA A 26 -8.61 -3.12 -1.59
N THR A 27 -9.30 -2.29 -2.39
CA THR A 27 -9.78 -2.69 -3.72
C THR A 27 -8.67 -2.62 -4.77
N PHE A 28 -8.06 -1.44 -4.97
CA PHE A 28 -7.15 -1.20 -6.11
C PHE A 28 -5.71 -1.60 -5.84
N ALA A 29 -5.27 -1.52 -4.58
CA ALA A 29 -3.90 -1.82 -4.21
C ALA A 29 -3.69 -3.26 -3.71
N LEU A 30 -4.73 -3.94 -3.21
CA LEU A 30 -4.63 -5.30 -2.70
C LEU A 30 -5.53 -6.28 -3.46
N GLY A 31 -6.84 -6.07 -3.48
CA GLY A 31 -7.81 -7.03 -4.01
C GLY A 31 -7.66 -7.28 -5.51
N LEU A 32 -7.73 -6.24 -6.32
CA LEU A 32 -7.58 -6.36 -7.77
C LEU A 32 -6.24 -6.96 -8.20
N PRO A 33 -5.07 -6.49 -7.73
CA PRO A 33 -3.80 -7.11 -8.11
C PRO A 33 -3.65 -8.55 -7.63
N LEU A 34 -4.28 -8.93 -6.51
CA LEU A 34 -4.32 -10.33 -6.08
C LEU A 34 -5.13 -11.20 -7.06
N VAL A 35 -6.32 -10.74 -7.45
CA VAL A 35 -7.14 -11.43 -8.45
C VAL A 35 -6.40 -11.53 -9.78
N LEU A 36 -5.76 -10.45 -10.24
CA LEU A 36 -4.97 -10.45 -11.47
C LEU A 36 -3.76 -11.39 -11.37
N LEU A 37 -3.10 -11.49 -10.22
CA LEU A 37 -1.99 -12.41 -9.98
C LEU A 37 -2.44 -13.86 -10.15
N VAL A 38 -3.54 -14.25 -9.50
CA VAL A 38 -4.10 -15.59 -9.62
C VAL A 38 -4.55 -15.86 -11.06
N TRP A 39 -5.23 -14.90 -11.69
CA TRP A 39 -5.69 -15.05 -13.06
C TRP A 39 -4.54 -15.19 -14.07
N SER A 40 -3.48 -14.36 -13.94
CA SER A 40 -2.29 -14.46 -14.79
C SER A 40 -1.54 -15.77 -14.60
N ALA A 41 -1.46 -16.29 -13.37
CA ALA A 41 -0.86 -17.59 -13.06
C ALA A 41 -1.65 -18.73 -13.73
N LEU A 42 -2.98 -18.70 -13.65
CA LEU A 42 -3.86 -19.69 -14.29
C LEU A 42 -3.77 -19.64 -15.82
N ARG A 43 -3.61 -18.45 -16.40
CA ARG A 43 -3.47 -18.23 -17.85
C ARG A 43 -2.02 -18.37 -18.35
N ARG A 44 -1.06 -18.52 -17.44
CA ARG A 44 0.38 -18.62 -17.73
C ARG A 44 0.92 -17.41 -18.53
N GLU A 45 0.36 -16.22 -18.31
CA GLU A 45 0.83 -14.97 -18.94
C GLU A 45 2.03 -14.43 -18.17
N ALA A 46 3.23 -14.78 -18.64
CA ALA A 46 4.49 -14.54 -17.92
C ALA A 46 4.78 -13.05 -17.68
N SER A 47 4.49 -12.16 -18.64
CA SER A 47 4.73 -10.71 -18.52
C SER A 47 3.89 -10.09 -17.41
N VAL A 48 2.59 -10.43 -17.35
CA VAL A 48 1.66 -9.95 -16.32
C VAL A 48 2.08 -10.50 -14.95
N LEU A 49 2.44 -11.78 -14.89
CA LEU A 49 2.87 -12.42 -13.63
C LEU A 49 4.14 -11.76 -13.08
N ARG A 50 5.13 -11.48 -13.93
CA ARG A 50 6.36 -10.75 -13.53
C ARG A 50 6.04 -9.34 -13.01
N LEU A 51 5.21 -8.57 -13.72
CA LEU A 51 4.79 -7.25 -13.28
C LEU A 51 4.15 -7.30 -11.89
N LEU A 52 3.18 -8.19 -11.69
CA LEU A 52 2.47 -8.31 -10.43
C LEU A 52 3.36 -8.82 -9.28
N THR A 53 4.31 -9.72 -9.56
CA THR A 53 5.29 -10.17 -8.57
C THR A 53 6.18 -9.02 -8.10
N LEU A 54 6.64 -8.17 -9.03
CA LEU A 54 7.42 -6.98 -8.69
C LEU A 54 6.57 -5.96 -7.92
N TYR A 55 5.34 -5.75 -8.37
CA TYR A 55 4.38 -4.88 -7.69
C TYR A 55 4.19 -5.29 -6.22
N TRP A 56 3.99 -6.59 -5.92
CA TRP A 56 3.79 -7.07 -4.56
C TRP A 56 5.00 -6.85 -3.65
N LYS A 57 6.22 -6.93 -4.19
CA LYS A 57 7.43 -6.57 -3.45
C LYS A 57 7.41 -5.10 -3.01
N VAL A 58 6.91 -4.20 -3.88
CA VAL A 58 6.78 -2.77 -3.54
C VAL A 58 5.57 -2.53 -2.63
N ALA A 59 4.44 -3.18 -2.89
CA ALA A 59 3.22 -3.04 -2.13
C ALA A 59 3.34 -3.52 -0.67
N SER A 60 4.35 -4.35 -0.35
CA SER A 60 4.64 -4.77 1.03
C SER A 60 4.89 -3.57 1.97
N LEU A 61 5.35 -2.41 1.46
CA LEU A 61 5.50 -1.19 2.24
C LEU A 61 4.17 -0.70 2.82
N MET A 62 3.05 -0.92 2.13
CA MET A 62 1.72 -0.59 2.67
C MET A 62 1.39 -1.45 3.90
N GLY A 63 1.71 -2.74 3.88
CA GLY A 63 1.56 -3.62 5.05
C GLY A 63 2.45 -3.17 6.23
N ILE A 64 3.70 -2.78 5.94
CA ILE A 64 4.61 -2.19 6.95
C ILE A 64 4.01 -0.91 7.54
N SER A 65 3.44 -0.03 6.71
CA SER A 65 2.77 1.18 7.19
C SER A 65 1.61 0.87 8.15
N MET A 66 0.81 -0.15 7.84
CA MET A 66 -0.29 -0.60 8.70
C MET A 66 0.21 -1.08 10.07
N LEU A 67 1.29 -1.89 10.11
CA LEU A 67 1.89 -2.37 11.36
C LEU A 67 2.41 -1.22 12.23
N LEU A 68 3.04 -0.21 11.62
CA LEU A 68 3.56 0.95 12.33
C LEU A 68 2.43 1.88 12.83
N LEU A 69 1.36 2.06 12.05
CA LEU A 69 0.21 2.89 12.42
C LEU A 69 -0.61 2.28 13.55
N THR A 70 -0.58 0.96 13.74
CA THR A 70 -1.26 0.27 14.85
C THR A 70 -0.83 0.83 16.20
N ASP A 71 0.48 1.03 16.40
CA ASP A 71 1.08 1.59 17.63
C ASP A 71 1.47 3.08 17.48
N GLN A 72 0.78 3.81 16.61
CA GLN A 72 0.93 5.28 16.41
C GLN A 72 2.37 5.73 16.10
N ARG A 73 3.18 4.87 15.48
CA ARG A 73 4.58 5.20 15.22
C ARG A 73 4.71 6.26 14.12
N PRO A 74 5.55 7.30 14.32
CA PRO A 74 5.67 8.42 13.38
C PRO A 74 6.04 7.98 11.95
N LEU A 75 6.92 6.98 11.80
CA LEU A 75 7.32 6.45 10.50
C LEU A 75 6.16 5.78 9.75
N GLY A 76 5.10 5.34 10.44
CA GLY A 76 3.90 4.80 9.81
C GLY A 76 3.20 5.81 8.92
N TYR A 77 3.10 7.06 9.34
CA TYR A 77 2.50 8.13 8.52
C TYR A 77 3.37 8.47 7.30
N LEU A 78 4.70 8.52 7.47
CA LEU A 78 5.62 8.75 6.36
C LEU A 78 5.55 7.63 5.32
N THR A 79 5.60 6.37 5.77
CA THR A 79 5.52 5.21 4.88
C THR A 79 4.16 5.11 4.19
N ALA A 80 3.07 5.54 4.85
CA ALA A 80 1.73 5.59 4.24
C ALA A 80 1.63 6.60 3.08
N VAL A 81 2.42 7.68 3.09
CA VAL A 81 2.53 8.62 1.95
C VAL A 81 3.40 8.03 0.83
N ILE A 82 4.52 7.39 1.20
CA ILE A 82 5.51 6.88 0.23
C ILE A 82 4.98 5.63 -0.49
N ALA A 83 4.27 4.75 0.21
CA ALA A 83 3.82 3.47 -0.34
C ALA A 83 3.00 3.60 -1.64
N PRO A 84 1.91 4.40 -1.72
CA PRO A 84 1.13 4.52 -2.95
C PRO A 84 1.92 5.15 -4.10
N LEU A 85 2.87 6.06 -3.82
CA LEU A 85 3.77 6.61 -4.85
C LEU A 85 4.65 5.52 -5.46
N LEU A 86 5.32 4.73 -4.61
CA LEU A 86 6.19 3.65 -5.08
C LEU A 86 5.38 2.58 -5.82
N MET A 87 4.16 2.28 -5.38
CA MET A 87 3.28 1.32 -6.04
C MET A 87 2.90 1.81 -7.44
N ALA A 88 2.48 3.06 -7.59
CA ALA A 88 2.18 3.64 -8.91
C ALA A 88 3.45 3.70 -9.78
N CYS A 89 4.58 4.13 -9.23
CA CYS A 89 5.84 4.14 -9.98
C CYS A 89 6.23 2.73 -10.45
N SER A 90 6.07 1.70 -9.61
CA SER A 90 6.51 0.34 -9.92
C SER A 90 5.83 -0.27 -11.14
N VAL A 91 4.57 0.07 -11.42
CA VAL A 91 3.82 -0.47 -12.56
C VAL A 91 4.18 0.19 -13.90
N TRP A 92 4.84 1.36 -13.87
CA TRP A 92 5.26 2.10 -15.06
C TRP A 92 6.77 2.14 -15.27
N PHE A 93 7.53 1.68 -14.28
CA PHE A 93 8.99 1.82 -14.26
C PHE A 93 9.70 0.93 -15.30
N TRP A 94 9.21 -0.28 -15.53
CA TRP A 94 9.87 -1.32 -16.31
C TRP A 94 9.59 -1.17 -17.80
N VAL A 95 10.62 -0.87 -18.58
CA VAL A 95 10.49 -0.61 -20.03
C VAL A 95 10.15 -1.89 -20.77
N ASP A 96 10.88 -2.97 -20.53
CA ASP A 96 10.67 -4.29 -21.12
C ASP A 96 9.26 -4.84 -20.86
N LEU A 97 8.78 -4.73 -19.62
CA LEU A 97 7.42 -5.16 -19.28
C LEU A 97 6.33 -4.28 -19.92
N ASN A 98 6.61 -2.98 -20.08
CA ASN A 98 5.67 -2.09 -20.74
C ASN A 98 5.52 -2.42 -22.23
N GLU A 99 6.64 -2.67 -22.92
CA GLU A 99 6.64 -3.10 -24.32
C GLU A 99 5.93 -4.44 -24.50
N GLU A 100 6.28 -5.46 -23.68
CA GLU A 100 5.60 -6.76 -23.72
C GLU A 100 4.09 -6.66 -23.45
N LEU A 101 3.66 -5.75 -22.57
CA LEU A 101 2.22 -5.55 -22.26
C LEU A 101 1.50 -4.78 -23.37
N GLU A 102 2.19 -3.91 -24.12
CA GLU A 102 1.64 -3.19 -25.25
C GLU A 102 1.41 -4.12 -26.45
N ASP A 103 2.26 -5.11 -26.64
CA ASP A 103 2.12 -6.13 -27.70
C ASP A 103 0.97 -7.11 -27.44
N LEU A 104 0.47 -7.19 -26.21
CA LEU A 104 -0.67 -8.04 -25.89
C LEU A 104 -1.98 -7.49 -26.48
N PRO A 105 -2.77 -8.35 -27.16
CA PRO A 105 -3.99 -7.92 -27.84
C PRO A 105 -5.06 -7.40 -26.87
N LEU A 106 -5.61 -6.22 -27.17
CA LEU A 106 -6.59 -5.53 -26.32
C LEU A 106 -7.95 -6.23 -26.20
N TRP A 107 -8.30 -7.10 -27.15
CA TRP A 107 -9.56 -7.86 -27.08
C TRP A 107 -9.52 -9.02 -26.06
N ARG A 108 -8.34 -9.37 -25.56
CA ARG A 108 -8.23 -10.33 -24.46
C ARG A 108 -8.56 -9.66 -23.13
N PRO A 109 -9.42 -10.27 -22.29
CA PRO A 109 -9.88 -9.63 -21.06
C PRO A 109 -8.77 -9.38 -20.03
N LEU A 110 -7.78 -10.25 -19.90
CA LEU A 110 -6.70 -10.09 -18.93
C LEU A 110 -5.81 -8.88 -19.23
N PRO A 111 -5.22 -8.68 -20.45
CA PRO A 111 -4.44 -7.49 -20.76
C PRO A 111 -5.23 -6.19 -20.62
N LEU A 112 -6.49 -6.18 -21.03
CA LEU A 112 -7.36 -5.01 -20.89
C LEU A 112 -7.55 -4.65 -19.40
N THR A 113 -7.86 -5.66 -18.57
CA THR A 113 -8.07 -5.44 -17.12
C THR A 113 -6.79 -4.95 -16.44
N VAL A 114 -5.61 -5.47 -16.81
CA VAL A 114 -4.31 -5.02 -16.30
C VAL A 114 -4.06 -3.55 -16.67
N ARG A 115 -4.34 -3.13 -17.91
CA ARG A 115 -4.20 -1.72 -18.34
C ARG A 115 -5.13 -0.80 -17.55
N LEU A 116 -6.41 -1.17 -17.41
CA LEU A 116 -7.38 -0.40 -16.64
C LEU A 116 -6.96 -0.30 -15.16
N TRP A 117 -6.50 -1.42 -14.58
CA TRP A 117 -6.00 -1.45 -13.21
C TRP A 117 -4.79 -0.52 -13.00
N ARG A 118 -3.82 -0.51 -13.91
CA ARG A 118 -2.65 0.38 -13.82
C ARG A 118 -3.06 1.86 -13.75
N TRP A 119 -4.02 2.29 -14.58
CA TRP A 119 -4.56 3.64 -14.55
C TRP A 119 -5.36 3.92 -13.28
N ALA A 120 -6.22 2.99 -12.86
CA ALA A 120 -6.99 3.12 -11.62
C ALA A 120 -6.07 3.20 -10.40
N LEU A 121 -5.00 2.38 -10.35
CA LEU A 121 -3.98 2.43 -9.30
C LEU A 121 -3.26 3.78 -9.29
N SER A 122 -2.93 4.35 -10.45
CA SER A 122 -2.28 5.67 -10.54
C SER A 122 -3.20 6.78 -10.03
N GLY A 123 -4.48 6.75 -10.40
CA GLY A 123 -5.50 7.68 -9.87
C GLY A 123 -5.68 7.51 -8.35
N PHE A 124 -5.76 6.27 -7.87
CA PHE A 124 -5.80 5.98 -6.44
C PHE A 124 -4.56 6.51 -5.71
N ALA A 125 -3.36 6.34 -6.28
CA ALA A 125 -2.13 6.82 -5.65
C ALA A 125 -2.15 8.35 -5.46
N ILE A 126 -2.62 9.12 -6.45
CA ILE A 126 -2.73 10.58 -6.35
C ILE A 126 -3.68 10.95 -5.19
N VAL A 127 -4.87 10.35 -5.15
CA VAL A 127 -5.85 10.62 -4.08
C VAL A 127 -5.30 10.19 -2.72
N SER A 128 -4.69 9.00 -2.64
CA SER A 128 -4.12 8.47 -1.41
C SER A 128 -3.01 9.37 -0.87
N VAL A 129 -2.09 9.82 -1.72
CA VAL A 129 -1.00 10.74 -1.32
C VAL A 129 -1.57 12.07 -0.82
N ALA A 130 -2.55 12.65 -1.54
CA ALA A 130 -3.18 13.90 -1.11
C ALA A 130 -3.83 13.76 0.28
N MET A 131 -4.52 12.65 0.52
CA MET A 131 -5.16 12.37 1.80
C MET A 131 -4.15 12.05 2.91
N THR A 132 -3.17 11.16 2.66
CA THR A 132 -2.18 10.78 3.69
C THR A 132 -1.21 11.92 4.01
N ALA A 133 -0.95 12.84 3.07
CA ALA A 133 -0.15 14.03 3.33
C ALA A 133 -0.77 14.93 4.42
N THR A 134 -2.09 14.97 4.54
CA THR A 134 -2.77 15.72 5.63
C THR A 134 -2.45 15.13 7.00
N ALA A 135 -2.13 13.83 7.07
CA ALA A 135 -1.78 13.14 8.31
C ALA A 135 -0.29 13.26 8.70
N LEU A 136 0.56 13.90 7.89
CA LEU A 136 1.97 14.09 8.25
C LEU A 136 2.16 14.92 9.54
N GLY A 137 1.24 15.82 9.85
CA GLY A 137 1.21 16.54 11.14
C GLY A 137 1.13 15.61 12.34
N CYS A 138 0.56 14.41 12.18
CA CYS A 138 0.43 13.40 13.22
C CYS A 138 1.79 12.77 13.64
N MET A 139 2.84 12.97 12.86
CA MET A 139 4.20 12.55 13.26
C MET A 139 4.69 13.29 14.51
N GLN A 140 4.21 14.51 14.73
CA GLN A 140 4.63 15.36 15.87
C GLN A 140 3.55 15.43 16.95
N GLN A 141 2.27 15.34 16.60
CA GLN A 141 1.12 15.47 17.49
C GLN A 141 0.12 14.36 17.24
N SER A 142 0.35 13.19 17.82
CA SER A 142 -0.45 11.97 17.59
C SER A 142 -1.86 11.98 18.21
N GLY A 143 -2.18 12.94 19.05
CA GLY A 143 -3.43 12.97 19.86
C GLY A 143 -4.62 13.70 19.23
N SER A 144 -4.52 14.23 18.01
CA SER A 144 -5.66 14.92 17.38
C SER A 144 -6.70 13.92 16.85
N MET A 145 -7.97 14.36 16.75
CA MET A 145 -9.07 13.53 16.23
C MET A 145 -8.80 13.07 14.80
N ASP A 146 -8.16 13.89 13.99
CA ASP A 146 -7.77 13.55 12.61
C ASP A 146 -6.76 12.39 12.59
N CYS A 147 -5.80 12.39 13.52
CA CYS A 147 -4.80 11.32 13.62
C CYS A 147 -5.42 9.99 14.07
N LEU A 148 -6.42 10.04 14.97
CA LEU A 148 -7.14 8.85 15.41
C LEU A 148 -7.91 8.19 14.25
N ALA A 149 -8.47 8.97 13.32
CA ALA A 149 -9.16 8.43 12.15
C ALA A 149 -8.26 7.53 11.28
N TRP A 150 -6.97 7.90 11.13
CA TRP A 150 -6.00 7.09 10.39
C TRP A 150 -5.58 5.79 11.07
N GLN A 151 -5.80 5.67 12.37
CA GLN A 151 -5.46 4.48 13.15
C GLN A 151 -6.59 3.45 13.23
N GLU A 152 -7.82 3.85 12.90
CA GLU A 152 -9.00 2.98 13.03
C GLU A 152 -8.89 1.72 12.16
N ALA A 153 -8.50 1.85 10.89
CA ALA A 153 -8.37 0.70 10.00
C ALA A 153 -7.18 -0.20 10.37
N PRO A 154 -5.97 0.30 10.66
CA PRO A 154 -4.85 -0.50 11.18
C PRO A 154 -5.20 -1.24 12.46
N LYS A 155 -5.86 -0.61 13.43
CA LYS A 155 -6.31 -1.26 14.67
C LYS A 155 -7.37 -2.33 14.42
N GLY A 156 -8.29 -2.10 13.47
CA GLY A 156 -9.25 -3.11 13.05
C GLY A 156 -8.58 -4.35 12.44
N VAL A 157 -7.58 -4.17 11.60
CA VAL A 157 -6.78 -5.28 11.03
C VAL A 157 -5.99 -5.98 12.14
N HIS A 158 -5.39 -5.20 13.06
CA HIS A 158 -4.64 -5.75 14.21
C HIS A 158 -5.51 -6.67 15.06
N SER A 159 -6.75 -6.29 15.38
CA SER A 159 -7.64 -7.13 16.20
C SER A 159 -7.98 -8.47 15.53
N VAL A 160 -8.11 -8.49 14.20
CA VAL A 160 -8.30 -9.73 13.44
C VAL A 160 -7.03 -10.61 13.50
N VAL A 161 -5.85 -10.01 13.30
CA VAL A 161 -4.57 -10.72 13.37
C VAL A 161 -4.34 -11.27 14.79
N GLU A 162 -4.63 -10.49 15.83
CA GLU A 162 -4.55 -10.92 17.23
C GLU A 162 -5.41 -12.14 17.49
N THR A 163 -6.68 -12.13 17.05
CA THR A 163 -7.59 -13.27 17.20
C THR A 163 -7.06 -14.52 16.50
N VAL A 164 -6.55 -14.38 15.27
CA VAL A 164 -5.98 -15.51 14.52
C VAL A 164 -4.69 -16.01 15.17
N PHE A 165 -3.85 -15.12 15.65
CA PHE A 165 -2.58 -15.46 16.29
C PHE A 165 -2.78 -16.19 17.60
N ASP A 166 -3.72 -15.70 18.44
CA ASP A 166 -4.10 -16.36 19.70
C ASP A 166 -4.65 -17.76 19.43
N PHE A 167 -5.53 -17.91 18.44
CA PHE A 167 -6.09 -19.19 18.05
C PHE A 167 -5.04 -20.21 17.55
N LEU A 168 -4.04 -19.76 16.79
CA LEU A 168 -3.03 -20.64 16.19
C LEU A 168 -1.86 -20.95 17.12
N PHE A 169 -1.43 -19.96 17.93
CA PHE A 169 -0.18 -20.03 18.68
C PHE A 169 -0.39 -19.90 20.20
N GLY A 170 -1.60 -19.56 20.68
CA GLY A 170 -1.88 -19.34 22.10
C GLY A 170 -1.09 -18.19 22.73
N GLY A 171 -0.65 -17.23 21.93
CA GLY A 171 0.16 -16.08 22.33
C GLY A 171 -0.53 -14.74 22.15
N GLN A 172 0.05 -13.68 22.72
CA GLN A 172 -0.49 -12.33 22.57
C GLN A 172 0.19 -11.57 21.42
N TRP A 173 -0.60 -11.13 20.44
CA TRP A 173 -0.17 -10.22 19.40
C TRP A 173 -0.47 -8.78 19.81
N THR A 174 0.48 -8.14 20.53
CA THR A 174 0.29 -6.77 21.03
C THR A 174 0.62 -5.71 19.97
N GLU A 175 0.07 -4.49 20.13
CA GLU A 175 0.42 -3.33 19.27
C GLU A 175 1.93 -3.09 19.23
N ALA A 176 2.64 -3.26 20.35
CA ALA A 176 4.09 -3.12 20.42
C ALA A 176 4.85 -4.19 19.61
N VAL A 177 4.36 -5.44 19.61
CA VAL A 177 4.92 -6.52 18.79
C VAL A 177 4.71 -6.21 17.30
N ALA A 178 3.51 -5.76 16.94
CA ALA A 178 3.22 -5.34 15.56
C ALA A 178 4.16 -4.21 15.10
N ALA A 179 4.36 -3.19 15.94
CA ALA A 179 5.30 -2.09 15.65
C ALA A 179 6.75 -2.56 15.53
N PHE A 180 7.20 -3.45 16.42
CA PHE A 180 8.56 -4.01 16.35
C PHE A 180 8.78 -4.76 15.00
N ILE A 181 7.85 -5.61 14.61
CA ILE A 181 7.91 -6.31 13.33
C ILE A 181 7.84 -5.31 12.18
N GLY A 182 7.00 -4.26 12.30
CA GLY A 182 6.95 -3.16 11.34
C GLY A 182 8.29 -2.47 11.12
N TYR A 183 9.03 -2.16 12.19
CA TYR A 183 10.37 -1.58 12.10
C TYR A 183 11.38 -2.55 11.50
N ALA A 184 11.41 -3.80 11.93
CA ALA A 184 12.31 -4.81 11.38
C ALA A 184 12.06 -5.01 9.86
N ALA A 185 10.80 -5.10 9.46
CA ALA A 185 10.39 -5.19 8.07
C ALA A 185 10.75 -3.92 7.27
N LEU A 186 10.61 -2.73 7.85
CA LEU A 186 11.01 -1.47 7.22
C LEU A 186 12.52 -1.41 6.97
N VAL A 187 13.34 -1.83 7.94
CA VAL A 187 14.81 -1.90 7.78
C VAL A 187 15.16 -2.86 6.65
N ALA A 188 14.57 -4.06 6.63
CA ALA A 188 14.80 -5.03 5.55
C ALA A 188 14.35 -4.50 4.18
N TYR A 189 13.19 -3.82 4.13
CA TYR A 189 12.66 -3.19 2.92
C TYR A 189 13.61 -2.11 2.38
N VAL A 190 14.05 -1.19 3.25
CA VAL A 190 14.98 -0.11 2.86
C VAL A 190 16.31 -0.68 2.42
N ALA A 191 16.86 -1.67 3.13
CA ALA A 191 18.10 -2.33 2.73
C ALA A 191 17.97 -3.00 1.35
N GLY A 192 16.88 -3.71 1.09
CA GLY A 192 16.59 -4.32 -0.21
C GLY A 192 16.41 -3.29 -1.32
N LEU A 193 15.71 -2.18 -1.04
CA LEU A 193 15.52 -1.08 -1.98
C LEU A 193 16.84 -0.39 -2.33
N LEU A 194 17.69 -0.10 -1.32
CA LEU A 194 19.02 0.49 -1.51
C LEU A 194 19.93 -0.44 -2.29
N GLN A 195 19.96 -1.73 -1.96
CA GLN A 195 20.73 -2.73 -2.70
C GLN A 195 20.29 -2.77 -4.17
N TRP A 196 18.99 -2.75 -4.43
CA TRP A 196 18.46 -2.71 -5.78
C TRP A 196 18.87 -1.42 -6.51
N LEU A 197 18.70 -0.27 -5.87
CA LEU A 197 18.97 1.06 -6.44
C LEU A 197 20.47 1.23 -6.75
N LEU A 198 21.35 0.83 -5.83
CA LEU A 198 22.79 1.09 -5.94
C LEU A 198 23.54 0.02 -6.74
N VAL A 199 23.06 -1.21 -6.75
CA VAL A 199 23.76 -2.33 -7.37
C VAL A 199 23.10 -2.80 -8.66
N ARG A 200 21.79 -3.03 -8.65
CA ARG A 200 21.08 -3.59 -9.81
C ARG A 200 20.71 -2.55 -10.85
N LEU A 201 20.14 -1.43 -10.44
CA LEU A 201 19.69 -0.39 -11.36
C LEU A 201 20.82 0.15 -12.25
N PRO A 202 22.05 0.43 -11.76
CA PRO A 202 23.13 0.87 -12.61
C PRO A 202 23.67 -0.21 -13.59
N ARG A 203 23.51 -1.50 -13.23
CA ARG A 203 24.01 -2.63 -14.05
C ARG A 203 23.02 -3.11 -15.10
N GLN A 204 21.74 -3.13 -14.77
CA GLN A 204 20.68 -3.73 -15.60
C GLN A 204 19.72 -2.69 -16.19
N GLY A 205 19.77 -1.43 -15.69
CA GLY A 205 18.83 -0.39 -16.10
C GLY A 205 17.39 -0.71 -15.65
N ARG A 206 16.43 -0.27 -16.47
CA ARG A 206 14.98 -0.42 -16.21
C ARG A 206 14.42 -1.71 -16.85
N VAL A 207 15.16 -2.81 -16.73
CA VAL A 207 14.79 -4.12 -17.30
C VAL A 207 14.43 -5.08 -16.16
N ALA A 208 13.25 -5.71 -16.25
CA ALA A 208 12.73 -6.65 -15.26
C ALA A 208 13.24 -8.09 -15.46
N GLY A 209 13.91 -8.39 -16.57
CA GLY A 209 14.33 -9.74 -17.01
C GLY A 209 15.36 -10.47 -16.13
N GLY A 210 15.72 -9.94 -14.96
CA GLY A 210 16.72 -10.54 -14.05
C GLY A 210 16.16 -10.94 -12.66
N PHE A 211 14.83 -11.08 -12.50
CA PHE A 211 14.18 -11.43 -11.24
C PHE A 211 13.64 -12.84 -11.24
#